data_c76e323e8321a619aa91cca751685232
#
_entry.id   c76e323e8321a619aa91cca751685232
#
_cell.length_a   1.000
_cell.length_b   1.000
_cell.length_c   1.000
_cell.angle_alpha   90.00
_cell.angle_beta   90.00
_cell.angle_gamma   90.00
#
_symmetry.space_group_name_H-M   'P 1'
#
loop_
_entity.id
_entity.type
_entity.pdbx_description
1 polymer ?
#
loop_
_entity_poly.entity_id
_entity_poly.type
_entity_poly.pdbx_seq_one_letter_code
_entity_poly.pdbx_strand_id
1 'polypeptide(L)'
;MRRKTADKREVQPDPIFHDKLVTRFVNNLMRDGKKGVARKILYQAFELIEEKTGEPPIEVFRTALSNATPVVEVRSRRVGGATYQVPVEVRSDRGTALGMRWIIRASRQRNDKSMATRLGRELIDASKNEGGAVRKKDETHRMAEANKAFAHFRF
;
A
#
# COMPACT_ATOMS: atom_id res chain seq x y z
N MET A 1 -3.01 -12.93 26.92
CA MET A 1 -3.46 -13.30 25.57
C MET A 1 -4.87 -12.78 25.30
N ARG A 2 -5.09 -12.22 24.13
CA ARG A 2 -6.41 -11.68 23.80
C ARG A 2 -7.38 -12.81 23.44
N ARG A 3 -8.49 -12.90 24.15
CA ARG A 3 -9.48 -13.99 24.01
C ARG A 3 -10.29 -13.87 22.70
N LYS A 4 -10.55 -12.65 22.21
CA LYS A 4 -11.34 -12.40 21.01
C LYS A 4 -10.67 -11.32 20.16
N THR A 5 -10.60 -11.55 18.85
CA THR A 5 -10.15 -10.53 17.89
C THR A 5 -11.21 -9.43 17.79
N ALA A 6 -10.78 -8.17 17.73
CA ALA A 6 -11.71 -7.06 17.54
C ALA A 6 -12.42 -7.17 16.19
N ASP A 7 -13.69 -6.83 16.17
CA ASP A 7 -14.45 -6.77 14.93
C ASP A 7 -13.90 -5.66 14.04
N LYS A 8 -13.80 -5.94 12.73
CA LYS A 8 -13.35 -4.94 11.76
C LYS A 8 -14.44 -3.91 11.54
N ARG A 9 -14.08 -2.63 11.67
CA ARG A 9 -15.01 -1.53 11.40
C ARG A 9 -15.18 -1.35 9.90
N GLU A 10 -16.42 -1.16 9.46
CA GLU A 10 -16.69 -0.77 8.10
C GLU A 10 -16.36 0.70 7.89
N VAL A 11 -15.80 1.03 6.73
CA VAL A 11 -15.54 2.41 6.33
C VAL A 11 -16.64 2.88 5.37
N GLN A 12 -16.98 4.16 5.46
CA GLN A 12 -17.90 4.79 4.53
C GLN A 12 -17.19 5.03 3.19
N PRO A 13 -17.89 4.89 2.04
CA PRO A 13 -17.32 5.27 0.76
C PRO A 13 -16.93 6.75 0.74
N ASP A 14 -15.93 7.10 -0.07
CA ASP A 14 -15.53 8.51 -0.23
C ASP A 14 -16.69 9.34 -0.80
N PRO A 15 -16.91 10.57 -0.29
CA PRO A 15 -18.04 11.40 -0.74
C PRO A 15 -18.03 11.76 -2.23
N ILE A 16 -16.84 11.88 -2.83
CA ILE A 16 -16.68 12.28 -4.23
C ILE A 16 -16.52 11.06 -5.14
N PHE A 17 -15.65 10.12 -4.77
CA PHE A 17 -15.32 8.97 -5.62
C PHE A 17 -16.15 7.72 -5.31
N HIS A 18 -16.92 7.73 -4.23
CA HIS A 18 -17.81 6.64 -3.83
C HIS A 18 -17.10 5.29 -3.70
N ASP A 19 -15.83 5.31 -3.32
CA ASP A 19 -14.96 4.14 -3.21
C ASP A 19 -14.40 4.00 -1.79
N LYS A 20 -14.61 2.83 -1.20
CA LYS A 20 -14.09 2.49 0.14
C LYS A 20 -12.56 2.45 0.18
N LEU A 21 -11.90 2.09 -0.92
CA LEU A 21 -10.43 2.08 -1.00
C LEU A 21 -9.85 3.49 -0.87
N VAL A 22 -10.53 4.48 -1.44
CA VAL A 22 -10.14 5.90 -1.30
C VAL A 22 -10.23 6.32 0.16
N THR A 23 -11.31 5.97 0.85
CA THR A 23 -11.48 6.26 2.28
C THR A 23 -10.39 5.60 3.12
N ARG A 24 -10.09 4.34 2.87
CA ARG A 24 -9.02 3.61 3.56
C ARG A 24 -7.66 4.26 3.31
N PHE A 25 -7.41 4.70 2.09
CA PHE A 25 -6.16 5.37 1.75
C PHE A 25 -6.02 6.69 2.51
N VAL A 26 -7.08 7.50 2.58
CA VAL A 26 -7.11 8.74 3.37
C VAL A 26 -6.81 8.44 4.85
N ASN A 27 -7.42 7.39 5.40
CA ASN A 27 -7.18 6.99 6.79
C ASN A 27 -5.72 6.60 7.05
N ASN A 28 -5.07 5.97 6.09
CA ASN A 28 -3.64 5.62 6.19
C ASN A 28 -2.71 6.83 5.98
N LEU A 29 -3.12 7.76 5.14
CA LEU A 29 -2.36 8.98 4.86
C LEU A 29 -2.42 9.97 6.02
N MET A 30 -3.52 9.97 6.76
CA MET A 30 -3.80 10.89 7.86
C MET A 30 -2.73 10.79 8.96
N ARG A 31 -2.34 11.97 9.48
CA ARG A 31 -1.50 12.11 10.67
C ARG A 31 -2.21 12.96 11.70
N ASP A 32 -2.05 12.62 12.98
CA ASP A 32 -2.57 13.40 14.11
C ASP A 32 -4.09 13.63 14.04
N GLY A 33 -4.82 12.71 13.43
CA GLY A 33 -6.27 12.83 13.28
C GLY A 33 -6.74 13.88 12.27
N LYS A 34 -5.83 14.48 11.51
CA LYS A 34 -6.12 15.53 10.52
C LYS A 34 -6.66 14.97 9.21
N LYS A 35 -7.86 14.40 9.26
CA LYS A 35 -8.48 13.71 8.12
C LYS A 35 -8.81 14.65 6.96
N GLY A 36 -9.28 15.85 7.23
CA GLY A 36 -9.57 16.86 6.21
C GLY A 36 -8.34 17.23 5.39
N VAL A 37 -7.19 17.38 6.04
CA VAL A 37 -5.91 17.67 5.37
C VAL A 37 -5.50 16.49 4.47
N ALA A 38 -5.58 15.27 4.97
CA ALA A 38 -5.23 14.07 4.19
C ALA A 38 -6.14 13.91 2.96
N ARG A 39 -7.43 14.13 3.13
CA ARG A 39 -8.41 14.09 2.02
C ARG A 39 -8.09 15.14 0.95
N LYS A 40 -7.78 16.35 1.36
CA LYS A 40 -7.38 17.42 0.45
C LYS A 40 -6.11 17.08 -0.35
N ILE A 41 -5.12 16.51 0.32
CA ILE A 41 -3.88 16.05 -0.32
C ILE A 41 -4.20 15.01 -1.40
N LEU A 42 -5.02 14.01 -1.08
CA LEU A 42 -5.38 12.97 -2.05
C LEU A 42 -6.17 13.53 -3.23
N TYR A 43 -7.12 14.43 -3.00
CA TYR A 43 -7.88 15.06 -4.08
C TYR A 43 -6.99 15.90 -4.99
N GLN A 44 -6.06 16.66 -4.44
CA GLN A 44 -5.07 17.41 -5.23
C GLN A 44 -4.15 16.48 -6.02
N ALA A 45 -3.76 15.35 -5.43
CA ALA A 45 -3.00 14.34 -6.15
C ALA A 45 -3.80 13.77 -7.33
N PHE A 46 -5.08 13.54 -7.15
CA PHE A 46 -5.97 13.07 -8.22
C PHE A 46 -6.14 14.11 -9.34
N GLU A 47 -6.25 15.38 -9.00
CA GLU A 47 -6.26 16.46 -9.99
C GLU A 47 -4.97 16.46 -10.82
N LEU A 48 -3.83 16.29 -10.19
CA LEU A 48 -2.54 16.20 -10.87
C LEU A 48 -2.46 15.00 -11.81
N ILE A 49 -2.99 13.85 -11.39
CA ILE A 49 -3.03 12.63 -12.20
C ILE A 49 -3.86 12.88 -13.47
N GLU A 50 -5.05 13.44 -13.31
CA GLU A 50 -5.92 13.75 -14.44
C GLU A 50 -5.28 14.74 -15.42
N GLU A 51 -4.64 15.79 -14.91
CA GLU A 51 -3.94 16.78 -15.71
C GLU A 51 -2.78 16.16 -16.51
N LYS A 52 -1.99 15.30 -15.87
CA LYS A 52 -0.78 14.73 -16.50
C LYS A 52 -1.06 13.53 -17.40
N THR A 53 -2.02 12.69 -17.04
CA THR A 53 -2.27 11.44 -17.77
C THR A 53 -3.49 11.52 -18.68
N GLY A 54 -4.41 12.42 -18.43
CA GLY A 54 -5.70 12.48 -19.12
C GLY A 54 -6.63 11.32 -18.79
N GLU A 55 -6.25 10.45 -17.88
CA GLU A 55 -7.03 9.28 -17.45
C GLU A 55 -7.82 9.59 -16.18
N PRO A 56 -8.95 8.88 -15.91
CA PRO A 56 -9.66 9.01 -14.66
C PRO A 56 -8.73 8.70 -13.48
N PRO A 57 -8.60 9.61 -12.50
CA PRO A 57 -7.66 9.41 -11.39
C PRO A 57 -7.94 8.17 -10.56
N ILE A 58 -9.23 7.79 -10.43
CA ILE A 58 -9.61 6.59 -9.68
C ILE A 58 -9.08 5.31 -10.34
N GLU A 59 -9.06 5.26 -11.66
CA GLU A 59 -8.52 4.11 -12.41
C GLU A 59 -7.01 3.99 -12.22
N VAL A 60 -6.29 5.12 -12.32
CA VAL A 60 -4.85 5.17 -12.06
C VAL A 60 -4.54 4.76 -10.63
N PHE A 61 -5.32 5.24 -9.67
CA PHE A 61 -5.19 4.88 -8.26
C PHE A 61 -5.36 3.37 -8.03
N ARG A 62 -6.40 2.77 -8.60
CA ARG A 62 -6.66 1.34 -8.47
C ARG A 62 -5.54 0.50 -9.09
N THR A 63 -5.08 0.88 -10.28
CA THR A 63 -3.98 0.20 -10.95
C THR A 63 -2.69 0.31 -10.15
N ALA A 64 -2.38 1.51 -9.65
CA ALA A 64 -1.21 1.75 -8.80
C ALA A 64 -1.24 0.88 -7.54
N LEU A 65 -2.38 0.83 -6.86
CA LEU A 65 -2.56 0.04 -5.66
C LEU A 65 -2.41 -1.46 -5.94
N SER A 66 -3.03 -1.94 -7.01
CA SER A 66 -2.88 -3.33 -7.46
C SER A 66 -1.42 -3.69 -7.73
N ASN A 67 -0.70 -2.82 -8.43
CA ASN A 67 0.71 -3.04 -8.78
C ASN A 67 1.64 -3.01 -7.56
N ALA A 68 1.27 -2.30 -6.50
CA ALA A 68 2.05 -2.21 -5.25
C ALA A 68 1.65 -3.28 -4.22
N THR A 69 0.56 -4.01 -4.46
CA THR A 69 0.05 -5.01 -3.51
C THR A 69 0.84 -6.31 -3.62
N PRO A 70 1.49 -6.77 -2.53
CA PRO A 70 2.21 -8.04 -2.54
C PRO A 70 1.25 -9.22 -2.40
N VAL A 71 1.63 -10.37 -2.96
CA VAL A 71 0.91 -11.63 -2.80
C VAL A 71 1.64 -12.60 -1.87
N VAL A 72 2.93 -12.36 -1.61
CA VAL A 72 3.76 -13.17 -0.73
C VAL A 72 4.69 -12.26 0.06
N GLU A 73 4.97 -12.64 1.30
CA GLU A 73 5.93 -11.96 2.17
C GLU A 73 6.75 -13.00 2.95
N VAL A 74 7.77 -12.58 3.66
CA VAL A 74 8.51 -13.44 4.57
C VAL A 74 8.16 -13.08 6.01
N ARG A 75 8.02 -14.11 6.84
CA ARG A 75 7.84 -13.96 8.29
C ARG A 75 8.92 -14.75 9.01
N SER A 76 9.45 -14.16 10.06
CA SER A 76 10.38 -14.85 10.92
C SER A 76 9.68 -15.93 11.72
N ARG A 77 10.26 -17.12 11.73
CA ARG A 77 9.82 -18.22 12.59
C ARG A 77 11.04 -18.84 13.27
N ARG A 78 10.94 -19.05 14.57
CA ARG A 78 11.98 -19.72 15.35
C ARG A 78 11.69 -21.22 15.42
N VAL A 79 12.62 -22.02 14.94
CA VAL A 79 12.55 -23.49 14.95
C VAL A 79 13.86 -24.03 15.48
N GLY A 80 13.81 -24.80 16.58
CA GLY A 80 15.01 -25.42 17.17
C GLY A 80 16.11 -24.45 17.57
N GLY A 81 15.75 -23.24 18.00
CA GLY A 81 16.70 -22.20 18.41
C GLY A 81 17.23 -21.34 17.25
N ALA A 82 17.01 -21.71 15.99
CA ALA A 82 17.36 -20.92 14.82
C ALA A 82 16.15 -20.13 14.30
N THR A 83 16.40 -18.93 13.80
CA THR A 83 15.37 -18.07 13.20
C THR A 83 15.44 -18.18 11.68
N TYR A 84 14.32 -18.55 11.07
CA TYR A 84 14.18 -18.67 9.61
C TYR A 84 13.22 -17.61 9.08
N GLN A 85 13.54 -17.08 7.90
CA GLN A 85 12.62 -16.23 7.14
C GLN A 85 11.75 -17.13 6.27
N VAL A 86 10.47 -17.25 6.62
CA VAL A 86 9.55 -18.20 5.99
C VAL A 86 8.61 -17.47 5.04
N PRO A 87 8.58 -17.83 3.73
CA PRO A 87 7.63 -17.25 2.79
C PRO A 87 6.20 -17.68 3.15
N VAL A 88 5.29 -16.73 3.19
CA VAL A 88 3.88 -16.96 3.45
C VAL A 88 3.02 -16.15 2.50
N GLU A 89 1.87 -16.70 2.12
CA GLU A 89 0.90 -15.96 1.32
C GLU A 89 0.33 -14.79 2.12
N VAL A 90 0.11 -13.67 1.44
CA VAL A 90 -0.49 -12.48 2.01
C VAL A 90 -1.99 -12.48 1.72
N ARG A 91 -2.81 -12.39 2.76
CA ARG A 91 -4.25 -12.24 2.59
C ARG A 91 -4.56 -10.92 1.87
N SER A 92 -5.66 -10.90 1.12
CA SER A 92 -6.02 -9.77 0.28
C SER A 92 -6.15 -8.46 1.06
N ASP A 93 -6.74 -8.46 2.25
CA ASP A 93 -6.88 -7.27 3.11
C ASP A 93 -5.52 -6.73 3.60
N ARG A 94 -4.63 -7.63 3.99
CA ARG A 94 -3.27 -7.27 4.39
C ARG A 94 -2.43 -6.76 3.20
N GLY A 95 -2.56 -7.42 2.05
CA GLY A 95 -1.86 -7.02 0.83
C GLY A 95 -2.22 -5.59 0.42
N THR A 96 -3.50 -5.27 0.43
CA THR A 96 -4.00 -3.93 0.15
C THR A 96 -3.44 -2.90 1.14
N ALA A 97 -3.45 -3.22 2.44
CA ALA A 97 -2.90 -2.35 3.48
C ALA A 97 -1.40 -2.11 3.30
N LEU A 98 -0.64 -3.14 2.95
CA LEU A 98 0.79 -3.02 2.65
C LEU A 98 1.04 -2.15 1.42
N GLY A 99 0.28 -2.35 0.35
CA GLY A 99 0.36 -1.54 -0.87
C GLY A 99 0.14 -0.05 -0.57
N MET A 100 -0.90 0.27 0.18
CA MET A 100 -1.19 1.64 0.61
C MET A 100 -0.04 2.23 1.43
N ARG A 101 0.47 1.50 2.39
CA ARG A 101 1.58 1.92 3.25
C ARG A 101 2.84 2.21 2.44
N TRP A 102 3.17 1.36 1.51
CA TRP A 102 4.37 1.52 0.68
C TRP A 102 4.27 2.69 -0.29
N ILE A 103 3.09 2.90 -0.88
CA ILE A 103 2.83 4.07 -1.71
C ILE A 103 3.01 5.37 -0.91
N ILE A 104 2.42 5.44 0.28
CA ILE A 104 2.53 6.61 1.15
C ILE A 104 4.00 6.85 1.56
N ARG A 105 4.69 5.80 1.98
CA ARG A 105 6.10 5.90 2.37
C ARG A 105 6.99 6.34 1.22
N ALA A 106 6.82 5.75 0.05
CA ALA A 106 7.58 6.11 -1.15
C ALA A 106 7.31 7.55 -1.57
N SER A 107 6.05 7.99 -1.48
CA SER A 107 5.68 9.38 -1.75
C SER A 107 6.40 10.35 -0.84
N ARG A 108 6.45 10.06 0.46
CA ARG A 108 7.12 10.91 1.45
C ARG A 108 8.63 11.04 1.22
N GLN A 109 9.25 10.07 0.56
CA GLN A 109 10.68 10.06 0.24
C GLN A 109 11.03 10.82 -1.04
N ARG A 110 10.04 11.24 -1.82
CA ARG A 110 10.28 12.03 -3.03
C ARG A 110 10.70 13.45 -2.70
N ASN A 111 11.39 14.09 -3.65
CA ASN A 111 11.96 15.43 -3.49
C ASN A 111 11.04 16.57 -3.97
N ASP A 112 9.83 16.25 -4.40
CA ASP A 112 8.87 17.28 -4.84
C ASP A 112 8.42 18.16 -3.67
N LYS A 113 7.99 19.37 -3.95
CA LYS A 113 7.69 20.39 -2.93
C LYS A 113 6.50 20.03 -2.03
N SER A 114 5.37 19.62 -2.63
CA SER A 114 4.16 19.33 -1.86
C SER A 114 3.90 17.83 -1.77
N MET A 115 3.24 17.41 -0.70
CA MET A 115 2.83 16.01 -0.54
C MET A 115 1.84 15.59 -1.63
N ALA A 116 0.97 16.47 -2.07
CA ALA A 116 0.03 16.19 -3.17
C ALA A 116 0.78 15.85 -4.47
N THR A 117 1.81 16.61 -4.81
CA THR A 117 2.65 16.35 -5.99
C THR A 117 3.43 15.03 -5.83
N ARG A 118 4.02 14.80 -4.67
CA ARG A 118 4.75 13.56 -4.36
C ARG A 118 3.85 12.34 -4.53
N LEU A 119 2.67 12.40 -3.94
CA LEU A 119 1.69 11.31 -4.00
C LEU A 119 1.18 11.09 -5.41
N GLY A 120 0.81 12.14 -6.12
CA GLY A 120 0.34 12.06 -7.51
C GLY A 120 1.37 11.42 -8.44
N ARG A 121 2.62 11.81 -8.32
CA ARG A 121 3.71 11.24 -9.11
C ARG A 121 3.99 9.78 -8.77
N GLU A 122 3.95 9.44 -7.48
CA GLU A 122 4.13 8.04 -7.06
C GLU A 122 2.99 7.15 -7.60
N LEU A 123 1.76 7.61 -7.54
CA LEU A 123 0.62 6.88 -8.09
C LEU A 123 0.73 6.70 -9.61
N ILE A 124 1.15 7.71 -10.33
CA ILE A 124 1.39 7.61 -11.78
C ILE A 124 2.46 6.57 -12.08
N ASP A 125 3.60 6.64 -11.39
CA ASP A 125 4.70 5.69 -11.59
C ASP A 125 4.28 4.27 -11.22
N ALA A 126 3.61 4.09 -10.09
CA ALA A 126 3.12 2.78 -9.65
C ALA A 126 2.11 2.19 -10.65
N SER A 127 1.27 3.00 -11.27
CA SER A 127 0.36 2.53 -12.31
C SER A 127 1.07 1.98 -13.54
N LYS A 128 2.32 2.39 -13.75
CA LYS A 128 3.21 1.91 -14.82
C LYS A 128 4.22 0.86 -14.36
N ASN A 129 4.01 0.25 -13.21
CA ASN A 129 4.95 -0.68 -12.57
C ASN A 129 6.33 -0.08 -12.27
N GLU A 130 6.37 1.21 -11.95
CA GLU A 130 7.59 1.94 -11.62
C GLU A 130 7.45 2.56 -10.22
N GLY A 131 8.53 3.15 -9.72
CA GLY A 131 8.53 3.88 -8.46
C GLY A 131 8.88 3.06 -7.23
N GLY A 132 8.98 3.74 -6.09
CA GLY A 132 9.48 3.16 -4.85
C GLY A 132 8.56 2.10 -4.25
N ALA A 133 7.25 2.26 -4.36
CA ALA A 133 6.28 1.30 -3.85
C ALA A 133 6.36 -0.04 -4.59
N VAL A 134 6.40 0.00 -5.91
CA VAL A 134 6.53 -1.21 -6.74
C VAL A 134 7.89 -1.89 -6.51
N ARG A 135 8.96 -1.11 -6.37
CA ARG A 135 10.28 -1.65 -6.00
C ARG A 135 10.23 -2.37 -4.66
N LYS A 136 9.53 -1.85 -3.68
CA LYS A 136 9.35 -2.50 -2.37
C LYS A 136 8.59 -3.82 -2.49
N LYS A 137 7.54 -3.85 -3.31
CA LYS A 137 6.82 -5.09 -3.60
C LYS A 137 7.73 -6.12 -4.26
N ASP A 138 8.48 -5.73 -5.29
CA ASP A 138 9.40 -6.62 -6.01
C ASP A 138 10.51 -7.15 -5.11
N GLU A 139 11.05 -6.31 -4.24
CA GLU A 139 12.04 -6.72 -3.23
C GLU A 139 11.45 -7.76 -2.28
N THR A 140 10.24 -7.54 -1.79
CA THR A 140 9.54 -8.47 -0.90
C THR A 140 9.32 -9.81 -1.59
N HIS A 141 8.91 -9.82 -2.85
CA HIS A 141 8.74 -11.04 -3.65
C HIS A 141 10.07 -11.75 -3.89
N ARG A 142 11.14 -11.03 -4.15
CA ARG A 142 12.49 -11.61 -4.30
C ARG A 142 12.98 -12.26 -3.00
N MET A 143 12.73 -11.62 -1.86
CA MET A 143 13.08 -12.20 -0.56
C MET A 143 12.32 -13.49 -0.30
N ALA A 144 11.02 -13.53 -0.64
CA ALA A 144 10.21 -14.74 -0.51
C ALA A 144 10.72 -15.86 -1.43
N GLU A 145 11.08 -15.55 -2.66
CA GLU A 145 11.66 -16.52 -3.61
C GLU A 145 13.01 -17.04 -3.14
N ALA A 146 13.86 -16.15 -2.63
CA ALA A 146 15.18 -16.55 -2.09
C ALA A 146 15.05 -17.48 -0.88
N ASN A 147 13.97 -17.40 -0.12
CA ASN A 147 13.71 -18.22 1.07
C ASN A 147 12.71 -19.37 0.82
N LYS A 148 12.38 -19.66 -0.43
CA LYS A 148 11.38 -20.69 -0.75
C LYS A 148 11.68 -22.07 -0.18
N ALA A 149 12.95 -22.40 0.04
CA ALA A 149 13.39 -23.65 0.65
C ALA A 149 12.84 -23.82 2.07
N PHE A 150 12.49 -22.73 2.76
CA PHE A 150 11.93 -22.74 4.12
C PHE A 150 10.41 -22.72 4.17
N ALA A 151 9.74 -22.82 3.02
CA ALA A 151 8.27 -22.80 2.94
C ALA A 151 7.59 -23.89 3.77
N HIS A 152 8.26 -25.04 3.99
CA HIS A 152 7.76 -26.12 4.83
C HIS A 152 7.65 -25.75 6.32
N PHE A 153 8.27 -24.65 6.77
CA PHE A 153 8.14 -24.13 8.12
C PHE A 153 6.94 -23.19 8.31
N ARG A 154 5.98 -23.19 7.40
CA ARG A 154 4.81 -22.31 7.47
C ARG A 154 4.08 -22.39 8.81
N PHE A 155 3.54 -21.26 9.18
CA PHE A 155 2.73 -21.13 10.38
C PHE A 155 1.39 -21.86 10.27
#